data_9bb68cb75ffa0d44e6386eeb1bfcf7aa
#
_entry.id   9bb68cb75ffa0d44e6386eeb1bfcf7aa
#
_cell.length_a   1.000
_cell.length_b   1.000
_cell.length_c   1.000
_cell.angle_alpha   90.00
_cell.angle_beta   90.00
_cell.angle_gamma   90.00
#
_symmetry.space_group_name_H-M   'P 1'
#
loop_
_entity.id
_entity.type
_entity.pdbx_description
1 polymer ?
#
loop_
_entity_poly.entity_id
_entity_poly.type
_entity_poly.pdbx_seq_one_letter_code
_entity_poly.pdbx_strand_id
1 'polypeptide(L)'
;MKTTEVNKELIGRRCECIFTGLMVTGVIEDTQEDKYTAGVKVRFDTPHQWGDDLYHDVWAWGRKTDDFGTLHHLKLLPDKADYQTMVENPV
;
A
#
# COMPACT_ATOMS: atom_id res chain seq x y z
N MET A 1 0.26 -0.14 -8.21
CA MET A 1 0.45 1.34 -8.23
C MET A 1 1.65 1.68 -9.07
N LYS A 2 1.54 2.69 -9.89
CA LYS A 2 2.68 3.20 -10.67
C LYS A 2 3.55 4.12 -9.83
N THR A 3 4.85 4.16 -10.14
CA THR A 3 5.77 5.02 -9.42
C THR A 3 5.40 6.50 -9.51
N THR A 4 4.77 6.90 -10.63
CA THR A 4 4.32 8.29 -10.82
C THR A 4 3.17 8.70 -9.90
N GLU A 5 2.50 7.73 -9.26
CA GLU A 5 1.39 8.01 -8.35
C GLU A 5 1.85 8.23 -6.91
N VAL A 6 3.13 8.00 -6.63
CA VAL A 6 3.66 8.10 -5.25
C VAL A 6 3.86 9.56 -4.88
N ASN A 7 3.19 9.99 -3.81
CA ASN A 7 3.35 11.31 -3.22
C ASN A 7 2.86 11.30 -1.77
N LYS A 8 3.13 12.35 -1.03
CA LYS A 8 2.81 12.42 0.40
C LYS A 8 1.29 12.46 0.69
N GLU A 9 0.47 12.75 -0.31
CA GLU A 9 -0.99 12.74 -0.13
C GLU A 9 -1.56 11.33 0.05
N LEU A 10 -0.77 10.30 -0.28
CA LEU A 10 -1.17 8.92 -0.07
C LEU A 10 -1.16 8.51 1.40
N ILE A 11 -0.45 9.25 2.25
CA ILE A 11 -0.35 8.90 3.68
C ILE A 11 -1.75 8.92 4.30
N GLY A 12 -2.10 7.82 4.97
CA GLY A 12 -3.43 7.64 5.55
C GLY A 12 -4.40 6.86 4.67
N ARG A 13 -4.07 6.65 3.38
CA ARG A 13 -4.93 5.91 2.47
C ARG A 13 -4.85 4.40 2.74
N ARG A 14 -5.97 3.74 2.60
CA ARG A 14 -6.02 2.29 2.71
C ARG A 14 -5.56 1.66 1.41
N CYS A 15 -4.87 0.53 1.54
CA CYS A 15 -4.35 -0.19 0.38
C CYS A 15 -4.27 -1.68 0.64
N GLU A 16 -4.11 -2.44 -0.43
CA GLU A 16 -3.64 -3.81 -0.35
C GLU A 16 -2.32 -3.93 -1.09
N CYS A 17 -1.47 -4.83 -0.60
CA CYS A 17 -0.17 -5.08 -1.22
C CYS A 17 0.18 -6.55 -1.03
N ILE A 18 1.28 -6.96 -1.67
CA ILE A 18 1.76 -8.32 -1.52
C ILE A 18 2.83 -8.38 -0.43
N PHE A 19 2.72 -9.37 0.46
CA PHE A 19 3.72 -9.67 1.46
C PHE A 19 3.93 -11.18 1.51
N THR A 20 5.15 -11.61 1.21
CA THR A 20 5.53 -13.04 1.17
C THR A 20 4.59 -13.90 0.33
N GLY A 21 4.13 -13.35 -0.80
CA GLY A 21 3.24 -14.07 -1.72
C GLY A 21 1.76 -13.99 -1.39
N LEU A 22 1.39 -13.33 -0.30
CA LEU A 22 -0.01 -13.16 0.12
C LEU A 22 -0.44 -11.71 -0.03
N MET A 23 -1.69 -11.51 -0.41
CA MET A 23 -2.28 -10.17 -0.41
C MET A 23 -2.67 -9.79 1.01
N VAL A 24 -2.21 -8.63 1.44
CA VAL A 24 -2.47 -8.10 2.78
C VAL A 24 -3.00 -6.68 2.66
N THR A 25 -3.77 -6.26 3.66
CA THR A 25 -4.33 -4.91 3.70
C THR A 25 -3.67 -4.09 4.80
N GLY A 26 -3.65 -2.78 4.59
CA GLY A 26 -3.09 -1.87 5.56
C GLY A 26 -3.32 -0.42 5.19
N VAL A 27 -2.60 0.45 5.88
CA VAL A 27 -2.66 1.89 5.70
C VAL A 27 -1.29 2.40 5.30
N ILE A 28 -1.25 3.28 4.32
CA ILE A 28 0.00 3.91 3.89
C ILE A 28 0.47 4.86 5.00
N GLU A 29 1.67 4.59 5.50
CA GLU A 29 2.24 5.29 6.64
C GLU A 29 3.29 6.31 6.23
N ASP A 30 3.97 6.06 5.11
CA ASP A 30 5.00 6.95 4.60
C ASP A 30 5.22 6.71 3.11
N THR A 31 5.85 7.66 2.45
CA THR A 31 6.25 7.56 1.05
C THR A 31 7.66 8.11 0.88
N GLN A 32 8.41 7.53 -0.05
CA GLN A 32 9.72 8.04 -0.41
C GLN A 32 9.91 7.89 -1.92
N GLU A 33 10.67 8.80 -2.50
CA GLU A 33 11.06 8.67 -3.90
C GLU A 33 12.42 9.31 -4.13
N ASP A 34 13.13 8.78 -5.10
CA ASP A 34 14.36 9.38 -5.60
C ASP A 34 14.31 9.35 -7.13
N LYS A 35 15.46 9.58 -7.76
CA LYS A 35 15.55 9.64 -9.22
C LYS A 35 15.17 8.30 -9.89
N TYR A 36 15.39 7.18 -9.21
CA TYR A 36 15.29 5.84 -9.81
C TYR A 36 14.14 5.01 -9.27
N THR A 37 13.72 5.27 -8.05
CA THR A 37 12.74 4.44 -7.34
C THR A 37 11.71 5.30 -6.63
N ALA A 38 10.56 4.67 -6.36
CA ALA A 38 9.54 5.22 -5.48
C ALA A 38 9.06 4.11 -4.55
N GLY A 39 8.75 4.44 -3.33
CA GLY A 39 8.34 3.47 -2.32
C GLY A 39 7.23 3.97 -1.44
N VAL A 40 6.48 3.02 -0.92
CA VAL A 40 5.35 3.27 -0.02
C VAL A 40 5.50 2.33 1.17
N LYS A 41 5.45 2.89 2.38
CA LYS A 41 5.45 2.09 3.60
C LYS A 41 4.02 1.79 3.99
N VAL A 42 3.71 0.50 4.08
CA VAL A 42 2.37 0.02 4.45
C VAL A 42 2.42 -0.56 5.84
N ARG A 43 1.59 -0.02 6.73
CA ARG A 43 1.38 -0.62 8.04
C ARG A 43 0.19 -1.58 7.95
N PHE A 44 0.42 -2.84 8.30
CA PHE A 44 -0.60 -3.88 8.20
C PHE A 44 -1.74 -3.64 9.19
N ASP A 45 -2.96 -3.97 8.77
CA ASP A 45 -4.12 -3.96 9.66
C ASP A 45 -3.94 -4.98 10.80
N THR A 46 -3.34 -6.12 10.48
CA THR A 46 -3.03 -7.19 11.43
C THR A 46 -1.59 -7.61 11.20
N PRO A 47 -0.76 -7.75 12.25
CA PRO A 47 0.61 -8.21 12.07
C PRO A 47 0.66 -9.57 11.38
N HIS A 48 1.67 -9.77 10.54
CA HIS A 48 1.87 -11.01 9.80
C HIS A 48 3.16 -11.69 10.21
N GLN A 49 3.08 -12.98 10.52
CA GLN A 49 4.25 -13.76 10.87
C GLN A 49 4.90 -14.33 9.61
N TRP A 50 6.22 -14.19 9.56
CA TRP A 50 7.05 -14.81 8.52
C TRP A 50 8.29 -15.39 9.18
N GLY A 51 8.43 -16.71 9.11
CA GLY A 51 9.49 -17.39 9.85
C GLY A 51 9.28 -17.21 11.34
N ASP A 52 10.32 -16.76 12.04
CA ASP A 52 10.28 -16.52 13.48
C ASP A 52 9.96 -15.07 13.84
N ASP A 53 9.72 -14.23 12.84
CA ASP A 53 9.50 -12.80 13.05
C ASP A 53 8.06 -12.40 12.80
N LEU A 54 7.59 -11.41 13.56
CA LEU A 54 6.28 -10.80 13.39
C LEU A 54 6.47 -9.43 12.75
N TYR A 55 5.84 -9.23 11.60
CA TYR A 55 5.97 -8.00 10.82
C TYR A 55 4.72 -7.14 10.96
N HIS A 56 4.93 -5.85 11.21
CA HIS A 56 3.86 -4.86 11.37
C HIS A 56 3.74 -3.96 10.14
N ASP A 57 4.78 -3.88 9.33
CA ASP A 57 4.81 -3.04 8.15
C ASP A 57 5.75 -3.60 7.09
N VAL A 58 5.68 -3.01 5.91
CA VAL A 58 6.57 -3.35 4.81
C VAL A 58 6.72 -2.14 3.89
N TRP A 59 7.90 -1.99 3.28
CA TRP A 59 8.11 -1.06 2.18
C TRP A 59 7.88 -1.76 0.86
N ALA A 60 6.99 -1.20 0.04
CA ALA A 60 6.78 -1.64 -1.33
C ALA A 60 7.51 -0.66 -2.25
N TRP A 61 8.48 -1.16 -3.02
CA TRP A 61 9.31 -0.35 -3.90
C TRP A 61 9.03 -0.65 -5.36
N GLY A 62 9.06 0.38 -6.18
CA GLY A 62 8.97 0.27 -7.63
C GLY A 62 10.11 1.02 -8.31
N ARG A 63 10.48 0.56 -9.51
CA ARG A 63 11.50 1.22 -10.34
C ARG A 63 10.82 2.18 -11.31
N LYS A 64 11.32 3.40 -11.38
CA LYS A 64 10.77 4.42 -12.28
C LYS A 64 10.99 4.11 -13.76
N THR A 65 11.96 3.27 -14.07
CA THR A 65 12.29 2.92 -15.47
C THR A 65 11.25 2.01 -16.11
N ASP A 66 10.58 1.16 -15.33
CA ASP A 66 9.68 0.14 -15.86
C ASP A 66 8.45 -0.13 -14.98
N ASP A 67 8.25 0.67 -13.94
CA ASP A 67 7.15 0.52 -12.98
C ASP A 67 7.05 -0.90 -12.42
N PHE A 68 8.20 -1.53 -12.19
CA PHE A 68 8.26 -2.90 -11.68
C PHE A 68 8.70 -2.93 -10.22
N GLY A 69 8.43 -4.06 -9.55
CA GLY A 69 8.74 -4.28 -8.15
C GLY A 69 7.47 -4.53 -7.34
N THR A 70 7.60 -4.53 -6.00
CA THR A 70 6.47 -4.81 -5.12
C THR A 70 5.39 -3.73 -5.19
N LEU A 71 5.77 -2.50 -5.55
CA LEU A 71 4.81 -1.41 -5.74
C LEU A 71 3.83 -1.71 -6.88
N HIS A 72 4.24 -2.50 -7.86
CA HIS A 72 3.37 -2.93 -8.95
C HIS A 72 2.12 -3.66 -8.44
N HIS A 73 2.23 -4.36 -7.33
CA HIS A 73 1.12 -5.12 -6.75
C HIS A 73 0.32 -4.31 -5.73
N LEU A 74 0.72 -3.08 -5.45
CA LEU A 74 0.02 -2.25 -4.49
C LEU A 74 -1.19 -1.60 -5.15
N LYS A 75 -2.33 -1.69 -4.49
CA LYS A 75 -3.59 -1.15 -4.98
C LYS A 75 -4.26 -0.33 -3.88
N LEU A 76 -4.67 0.88 -4.22
CA LEU A 76 -5.45 1.70 -3.29
C LEU A 76 -6.85 1.13 -3.13
N LEU A 77 -7.33 1.10 -1.91
CA LEU A 77 -8.69 0.72 -1.58
C LEU A 77 -9.50 1.99 -1.32
N PRO A 78 -10.84 1.93 -1.46
CA PRO A 78 -11.69 3.05 -1.09
C PRO A 78 -11.47 3.41 0.37
N ASP A 79 -11.50 4.71 0.69
CA ASP A 79 -11.46 5.14 2.07
C ASP A 79 -12.70 4.62 2.80
N LYS A 80 -12.55 4.38 4.11
CA LYS A 80 -13.63 3.85 4.92
C LYS A 80 -14.88 4.72 4.86
N ALA A 81 -14.69 6.03 4.82
CA ALA A 81 -15.81 6.99 4.71
C ALA A 81 -16.56 6.83 3.38
N ASP A 82 -15.82 6.67 2.28
CA ASP A 82 -16.42 6.47 0.96
C ASP A 82 -17.20 5.18 0.90
N TYR A 83 -16.63 4.11 1.47
CA TYR A 83 -17.30 2.82 1.54
C TYR A 83 -18.60 2.90 2.34
N GLN A 84 -18.59 3.56 3.48
CA GLN A 84 -19.80 3.75 4.29
C GLN A 84 -20.88 4.55 3.56
N THR A 85 -20.47 5.57 2.85
CA THR A 85 -21.40 6.38 2.06
C THR A 85 -22.08 5.52 0.99
N MET A 86 -21.32 4.66 0.33
CA MET A 86 -21.88 3.77 -0.69
C MET A 86 -22.85 2.75 -0.10
N VAL A 87 -22.59 2.27 1.11
CA VAL A 87 -23.43 1.27 1.78
C VAL A 87 -24.66 1.92 2.40
N GLU A 88 -24.53 3.11 2.97
CA GLU A 88 -25.61 3.81 3.70
C GLU A 88 -26.56 4.54 2.77
N ASN A 89 -26.25 4.64 1.50
CA ASN A 89 -27.07 5.31 0.54
C ASN A 89 -27.58 4.34 -0.54
N PRO A 90 -28.26 3.29 -0.12
CA PRO A 90 -28.90 2.38 -1.08
C PRO A 90 -30.13 3.11 -1.60
N VAL A 91 -30.22 3.24 -2.79
CA VAL A 91 -31.42 3.85 -3.35
C VAL A 91 -32.63 2.98 -3.12
#